data_c72e2724c22f327d753ff32e6c62103c
#
_entry.id   c72e2724c22f327d753ff32e6c62103c
#
_cell.length_a   1.000
_cell.length_b   1.000
_cell.length_c   1.000
_cell.angle_alpha   90.00
_cell.angle_beta   90.00
_cell.angle_gamma   90.00
#
_symmetry.space_group_name_H-M   'P 1'
#
loop_
_entity.id
_entity.type
_entity.pdbx_description
1 polymer ?
#
loop_
_entity_poly.entity_id
_entity_poly.type
_entity_poly.pdbx_seq_one_letter_code
_entity_poly.pdbx_strand_id
1 'polypeptide(L)'
;MTIEVLQQRGQTQSQTARILGVSEGAVRYHLRRARDGATDRRQKPSRIEQRGLAEAVAYWWQAQAEILGQQRPPSVQLLHEFLRAEYGYDGSYKSVRKYVRARYGRTPIRPFRRVESPPGAQTQSDWGEFRRVDLGDPDGPTTLYAFVMVLSHSRKEAVVWSRSMDQLAWHRVHNEAYRRLGGVAAVNRIDNLKTGIARGCGAWGVINEQYRVYARTMGFHVDACEVRAPEQKGKTERRVGDCKGLDVQGRRFDGLAGLQSWTDADRAVRAIKRTCPATGLSVAASWEAEKPFLRPLPEWLPEPFDLVRTAPVHKDCTVHFEGRSYAVPFTYSGREVEVRGCSGRVQIVDPQTAAVLVSYPRHTRERIVIDPACYEGPGTAQVLPPKPLGRMARKLQEIASLPVERRPVDLYAALAEVAR
;
A
#
# COMPACT_ATOMS: atom_id res chain seq x y z
N MET A 1 1.18 -37.02 -39.41
CA MET A 1 1.61 -37.75 -40.63
C MET A 1 1.39 -36.82 -41.80
N THR A 2 2.40 -36.53 -42.61
CA THR A 2 2.32 -35.57 -43.73
C THR A 2 1.97 -36.27 -45.02
N ILE A 3 1.41 -35.52 -45.98
CA ILE A 3 1.04 -36.02 -47.31
C ILE A 3 2.26 -36.66 -48.00
N GLU A 4 3.44 -36.02 -47.87
CA GLU A 4 4.70 -36.51 -48.45
C GLU A 4 5.15 -37.86 -47.91
N VAL A 5 5.05 -38.08 -46.60
CA VAL A 5 5.42 -39.34 -45.96
C VAL A 5 4.51 -40.49 -46.45
N LEU A 6 3.22 -40.23 -46.62
CA LEU A 6 2.30 -41.26 -47.13
C LEU A 6 2.58 -41.60 -48.61
N GLN A 7 2.93 -40.58 -49.42
CA GLN A 7 3.32 -40.82 -50.82
C GLN A 7 4.64 -41.60 -50.94
N GLN A 8 5.64 -41.29 -50.08
CA GLN A 8 6.92 -42.07 -50.03
C GLN A 8 6.68 -43.52 -49.60
N ARG A 9 5.62 -43.80 -48.87
CA ARG A 9 5.20 -45.16 -48.48
C ARG A 9 4.34 -45.84 -49.55
N GLY A 10 4.28 -45.32 -50.80
CA GLY A 10 3.57 -45.90 -51.91
C GLY A 10 2.04 -45.77 -51.90
N GLN A 11 1.47 -44.92 -51.01
CA GLN A 11 0.02 -44.70 -50.97
C GLN A 11 -0.39 -43.82 -52.17
N THR A 12 -1.51 -44.17 -52.80
CA THR A 12 -2.08 -43.36 -53.88
C THR A 12 -2.66 -42.06 -53.32
N GLN A 13 -2.88 -41.03 -54.21
CA GLN A 13 -3.46 -39.76 -53.80
C GLN A 13 -4.83 -39.94 -53.16
N SER A 14 -5.65 -40.82 -53.70
CA SER A 14 -6.99 -41.14 -53.17
C SER A 14 -6.91 -41.82 -51.79
N GLN A 15 -5.98 -42.74 -51.60
CA GLN A 15 -5.71 -43.39 -50.32
C GLN A 15 -5.21 -42.41 -49.27
N THR A 16 -4.27 -41.52 -49.65
CA THR A 16 -3.75 -40.46 -48.82
C THR A 16 -4.89 -39.48 -48.39
N ALA A 17 -5.76 -39.13 -49.32
CA ALA A 17 -6.91 -38.29 -49.04
C ALA A 17 -7.85 -38.90 -47.98
N ARG A 18 -8.12 -40.21 -48.16
CA ARG A 18 -8.99 -40.97 -47.22
C ARG A 18 -8.35 -41.10 -45.84
N ILE A 19 -7.04 -41.39 -45.77
CA ILE A 19 -6.33 -41.54 -44.46
C ILE A 19 -6.29 -40.21 -43.71
N LEU A 20 -6.14 -39.08 -44.39
CA LEU A 20 -6.02 -37.78 -43.79
C LEU A 20 -7.36 -37.04 -43.61
N GLY A 21 -8.45 -37.60 -44.14
CA GLY A 21 -9.80 -36.96 -44.07
C GLY A 21 -9.90 -35.67 -44.89
N VAL A 22 -9.15 -35.55 -45.99
CA VAL A 22 -9.10 -34.36 -46.89
C VAL A 22 -9.54 -34.77 -48.29
N SER A 23 -9.86 -33.77 -49.15
CA SER A 23 -10.19 -34.06 -50.55
C SER A 23 -8.94 -34.46 -51.35
N GLU A 24 -9.10 -35.30 -52.35
CA GLU A 24 -8.05 -35.66 -53.27
C GLU A 24 -7.44 -34.41 -53.98
N GLY A 25 -8.26 -33.40 -54.28
CA GLY A 25 -7.84 -32.11 -54.77
C GLY A 25 -6.89 -31.37 -53.84
N ALA A 26 -7.09 -31.47 -52.51
CA ALA A 26 -6.18 -30.92 -51.54
C ALA A 26 -4.83 -31.65 -51.52
N VAL A 27 -4.83 -32.98 -51.61
CA VAL A 27 -3.60 -33.78 -51.73
C VAL A 27 -2.80 -33.41 -53.00
N ARG A 28 -3.48 -33.34 -54.15
CA ARG A 28 -2.88 -32.96 -55.43
C ARG A 28 -2.33 -31.55 -55.38
N TYR A 29 -3.03 -30.63 -54.79
CA TYR A 29 -2.56 -29.24 -54.60
C TYR A 29 -1.30 -29.16 -53.78
N HIS A 30 -1.24 -29.86 -52.66
CA HIS A 30 -0.04 -29.89 -51.83
C HIS A 30 1.14 -30.56 -52.46
N LEU A 31 0.96 -31.68 -53.18
CA LEU A 31 2.05 -32.36 -53.91
C LEU A 31 2.60 -31.50 -55.05
N ARG A 32 1.72 -30.81 -55.79
CA ARG A 32 2.15 -29.85 -56.86
C ARG A 32 2.99 -28.73 -56.26
N ARG A 33 2.53 -28.13 -55.15
CA ARG A 33 3.29 -27.08 -54.45
C ARG A 33 4.65 -27.54 -53.93
N ALA A 34 4.74 -28.75 -53.39
CA ALA A 34 6.00 -29.33 -52.95
C ALA A 34 6.98 -29.54 -54.13
N ARG A 35 6.47 -30.06 -55.28
CA ARG A 35 7.25 -30.21 -56.50
C ARG A 35 7.74 -28.91 -57.06
N ASP A 36 6.91 -27.87 -57.04
CA ASP A 36 7.23 -26.53 -57.55
C ASP A 36 8.10 -25.70 -56.59
N GLY A 37 8.56 -26.27 -55.47
CA GLY A 37 9.35 -25.57 -54.46
C GLY A 37 8.64 -24.36 -53.85
N ALA A 38 7.28 -24.33 -53.91
CA ALA A 38 6.50 -23.22 -53.43
C ALA A 38 6.57 -23.07 -51.93
N THR A 39 7.21 -22.02 -51.46
CA THR A 39 7.26 -21.64 -50.06
C THR A 39 5.85 -21.37 -49.51
N ASP A 40 5.57 -21.84 -48.27
CA ASP A 40 4.29 -21.58 -47.66
C ASP A 40 4.17 -20.06 -47.38
N ARG A 41 3.29 -19.36 -48.13
CA ARG A 41 3.01 -17.93 -47.97
C ARG A 41 2.52 -17.55 -46.55
N ARG A 42 2.15 -18.56 -45.74
CA ARG A 42 1.80 -18.38 -44.33
C ARG A 42 3.02 -18.22 -43.41
N GLN A 43 4.21 -18.69 -43.86
CA GLN A 43 5.47 -18.52 -43.14
C GLN A 43 6.20 -17.27 -43.67
N LYS A 44 5.62 -16.11 -43.39
CA LYS A 44 6.36 -14.87 -43.58
C LYS A 44 7.47 -14.76 -42.56
N PRO A 45 8.71 -14.43 -42.94
CA PRO A 45 9.77 -14.16 -41.97
C PRO A 45 9.31 -13.09 -41.01
N SER A 46 9.72 -13.21 -39.77
CA SER A 46 9.35 -12.23 -38.72
C SER A 46 9.95 -10.86 -39.09
N ARG A 47 9.37 -9.78 -38.57
CA ARG A 47 9.91 -8.43 -38.76
C ARG A 47 11.34 -8.28 -38.25
N ILE A 48 11.73 -9.05 -37.24
CA ILE A 48 13.09 -9.12 -36.70
C ILE A 48 14.05 -9.71 -37.74
N GLU A 49 13.67 -10.81 -38.38
CA GLU A 49 14.46 -11.44 -39.47
C GLU A 49 14.51 -10.56 -40.70
N GLN A 50 13.41 -9.92 -41.10
CA GLN A 50 13.38 -8.98 -42.24
C GLN A 50 14.30 -7.78 -42.03
N ARG A 51 14.53 -7.34 -40.80
CA ARG A 51 15.42 -6.25 -40.42
C ARG A 51 16.86 -6.70 -40.11
N GLY A 52 17.17 -7.99 -40.21
CA GLY A 52 18.50 -8.52 -39.90
C GLY A 52 18.89 -8.49 -38.43
N LEU A 53 17.89 -8.35 -37.53
CA LEU A 53 18.13 -8.14 -36.10
C LEU A 53 18.20 -9.46 -35.30
N ALA A 54 18.23 -10.62 -35.94
CA ALA A 54 18.23 -11.92 -35.27
C ALA A 54 19.46 -12.12 -34.39
N GLU A 55 20.65 -11.68 -34.83
CA GLU A 55 21.89 -11.78 -34.04
C GLU A 55 21.90 -10.81 -32.86
N ALA A 56 21.44 -9.58 -33.03
CA ALA A 56 21.33 -8.61 -31.95
C ALA A 56 20.38 -9.09 -30.86
N VAL A 57 19.25 -9.71 -31.24
CA VAL A 57 18.33 -10.35 -30.29
C VAL A 57 19.01 -11.52 -29.57
N ALA A 58 19.74 -12.37 -30.27
CA ALA A 58 20.42 -13.51 -29.66
C ALA A 58 21.49 -13.07 -28.66
N TYR A 59 22.31 -12.10 -29.01
CA TYR A 59 23.33 -11.54 -28.14
C TYR A 59 22.72 -10.92 -26.86
N TRP A 60 21.73 -10.03 -27.03
CA TRP A 60 21.05 -9.39 -25.91
C TRP A 60 20.38 -10.43 -25.00
N TRP A 61 19.71 -11.43 -25.60
CA TRP A 61 18.99 -12.46 -24.85
C TRP A 61 19.94 -13.30 -24.01
N GLN A 62 21.08 -13.68 -24.57
CA GLN A 62 22.11 -14.45 -23.84
C GLN A 62 22.74 -13.61 -22.72
N ALA A 63 23.15 -12.39 -22.99
CA ALA A 63 23.72 -11.51 -21.97
C ALA A 63 22.76 -11.28 -20.79
N GLN A 64 21.47 -11.05 -21.06
CA GLN A 64 20.48 -10.91 -20.01
C GLN A 64 20.21 -12.23 -19.26
N ALA A 65 20.25 -13.36 -19.94
CA ALA A 65 20.10 -14.68 -19.30
C ALA A 65 21.27 -14.98 -18.36
N GLU A 66 22.49 -14.62 -18.71
CA GLU A 66 23.68 -14.75 -17.86
C GLU A 66 23.57 -13.87 -16.60
N ILE A 67 23.16 -12.61 -16.76
CA ILE A 67 22.96 -11.67 -15.62
C ILE A 67 21.85 -12.15 -14.67
N LEU A 68 20.75 -12.67 -15.22
CA LEU A 68 19.57 -13.07 -14.43
C LEU A 68 19.69 -14.49 -13.83
N GLY A 69 20.66 -15.28 -14.31
CA GLY A 69 20.81 -16.69 -13.95
C GLY A 69 19.65 -17.56 -14.42
N GLN A 70 19.66 -18.84 -14.04
CA GLN A 70 18.64 -19.82 -14.48
C GLN A 70 17.23 -19.57 -13.91
N GLN A 71 17.09 -18.65 -12.95
CA GLN A 71 15.83 -18.48 -12.22
C GLN A 71 14.79 -17.64 -12.95
N ARG A 72 15.20 -16.80 -13.90
CA ARG A 72 14.27 -15.92 -14.63
C ARG A 72 14.64 -15.80 -16.11
N PRO A 73 13.66 -15.93 -17.02
CA PRO A 73 13.91 -15.60 -18.43
C PRO A 73 14.04 -14.07 -18.59
N PRO A 74 14.81 -13.63 -19.60
CA PRO A 74 14.91 -12.23 -19.97
C PRO A 74 13.54 -11.60 -20.30
N SER A 75 13.39 -10.32 -20.00
CA SER A 75 12.14 -9.59 -20.25
C SER A 75 11.99 -9.25 -21.73
N VAL A 76 10.91 -9.73 -22.35
CA VAL A 76 10.57 -9.38 -23.74
C VAL A 76 10.27 -7.88 -23.88
N GLN A 77 9.78 -7.22 -22.84
CA GLN A 77 9.52 -5.79 -22.83
C GLN A 77 10.83 -5.00 -22.93
N LEU A 78 11.82 -5.34 -22.11
CA LEU A 78 13.13 -4.70 -22.15
C LEU A 78 13.86 -4.97 -23.48
N LEU A 79 13.70 -6.18 -24.05
CA LEU A 79 14.20 -6.47 -25.39
C LEU A 79 13.56 -5.56 -26.44
N HIS A 80 12.24 -5.36 -26.38
CA HIS A 80 11.56 -4.47 -27.33
C HIS A 80 12.02 -3.01 -27.18
N GLU A 81 12.22 -2.53 -25.98
CA GLU A 81 12.77 -1.20 -25.69
C GLU A 81 14.21 -1.06 -26.22
N PHE A 82 15.05 -2.04 -25.97
CA PHE A 82 16.41 -2.11 -26.51
C PHE A 82 16.44 -2.05 -28.04
N LEU A 83 15.63 -2.88 -28.71
CA LEU A 83 15.57 -2.87 -30.18
C LEU A 83 15.08 -1.54 -30.75
N ARG A 84 14.19 -0.85 -30.05
CA ARG A 84 13.74 0.49 -30.45
C ARG A 84 14.82 1.54 -30.25
N ALA A 85 15.53 1.52 -29.14
CA ALA A 85 16.54 2.49 -28.78
C ALA A 85 17.80 2.35 -29.66
N GLU A 86 18.33 1.13 -29.81
CA GLU A 86 19.62 0.90 -30.45
C GLU A 86 19.51 0.67 -31.98
N TYR A 87 18.39 0.12 -32.45
CA TYR A 87 18.23 -0.28 -33.84
C TYR A 87 17.04 0.37 -34.55
N GLY A 88 16.37 1.32 -33.94
CA GLY A 88 15.21 2.00 -34.51
C GLY A 88 14.08 1.04 -34.90
N TYR A 89 13.90 -0.06 -34.19
CA TYR A 89 12.90 -1.07 -34.52
C TYR A 89 11.47 -0.51 -34.36
N ASP A 90 10.73 -0.53 -35.47
CA ASP A 90 9.36 0.00 -35.58
C ASP A 90 8.26 -1.05 -35.40
N GLY A 91 8.64 -2.31 -35.15
CA GLY A 91 7.71 -3.41 -34.95
C GLY A 91 7.02 -3.37 -33.60
N SER A 92 5.83 -3.98 -33.50
CA SER A 92 5.07 -4.04 -32.26
C SER A 92 5.70 -5.02 -31.26
N TYR A 93 5.43 -4.77 -29.95
CA TYR A 93 5.76 -5.73 -28.88
C TYR A 93 5.25 -7.15 -29.14
N LYS A 94 4.05 -7.28 -29.77
CA LYS A 94 3.49 -8.60 -30.14
C LYS A 94 4.38 -9.33 -31.16
N SER A 95 5.02 -8.61 -32.08
CA SER A 95 5.95 -9.17 -33.08
C SER A 95 7.20 -9.73 -32.38
N VAL A 96 7.83 -8.95 -31.49
CA VAL A 96 8.99 -9.39 -30.70
C VAL A 96 8.65 -10.60 -29.85
N ARG A 97 7.52 -10.56 -29.14
CA ARG A 97 7.03 -11.67 -28.32
C ARG A 97 6.79 -12.96 -29.13
N LYS A 98 6.26 -12.84 -30.36
CA LYS A 98 6.05 -13.97 -31.26
C LYS A 98 7.38 -14.61 -31.67
N TYR A 99 8.36 -13.76 -32.05
CA TYR A 99 9.71 -14.19 -32.42
C TYR A 99 10.42 -14.91 -31.27
N VAL A 100 10.46 -14.27 -30.08
CA VAL A 100 11.08 -14.85 -28.89
C VAL A 100 10.47 -16.20 -28.53
N ARG A 101 9.13 -16.32 -28.58
CA ARG A 101 8.45 -17.59 -28.31
C ARG A 101 8.77 -18.69 -29.31
N ALA A 102 8.95 -18.34 -30.57
CA ALA A 102 9.32 -19.29 -31.62
C ALA A 102 10.79 -19.76 -31.48
N ARG A 103 11.69 -18.86 -31.06
CA ARG A 103 13.15 -19.12 -31.01
C ARG A 103 13.60 -19.70 -29.67
N TYR A 104 13.08 -19.18 -28.54
CA TYR A 104 13.52 -19.54 -27.19
C TYR A 104 12.47 -20.32 -26.40
N GLY A 105 11.36 -20.66 -27.03
CA GLY A 105 10.28 -21.41 -26.39
C GLY A 105 9.37 -20.54 -25.50
N ARG A 106 8.44 -21.19 -24.84
CA ARG A 106 7.62 -20.54 -23.83
C ARG A 106 8.31 -20.64 -22.48
N THR A 107 8.30 -19.55 -21.73
CA THR A 107 8.70 -19.60 -20.33
C THR A 107 7.91 -20.71 -19.62
N PRO A 108 8.58 -21.61 -18.90
CA PRO A 108 7.88 -22.64 -18.11
C PRO A 108 6.87 -21.97 -17.18
N ILE A 109 5.62 -22.38 -17.28
CA ILE A 109 4.58 -21.96 -16.33
C ILE A 109 4.87 -22.73 -15.03
N ARG A 110 5.20 -22.00 -13.96
CA ARG A 110 5.27 -22.59 -12.62
C ARG A 110 3.83 -22.71 -12.11
N PRO A 111 3.27 -23.92 -12.01
CA PRO A 111 1.95 -24.08 -11.44
C PRO A 111 2.00 -23.73 -9.95
N PHE A 112 1.01 -22.98 -9.47
CA PHE A 112 0.84 -22.69 -8.04
C PHE A 112 -0.52 -23.20 -7.57
N ARG A 113 -0.57 -23.67 -6.34
CA ARG A 113 -1.82 -24.06 -5.71
C ARG A 113 -2.62 -22.81 -5.38
N ARG A 114 -3.83 -22.72 -5.91
CA ARG A 114 -4.75 -21.65 -5.53
C ARG A 114 -5.24 -21.88 -4.10
N VAL A 115 -5.01 -20.91 -3.22
CA VAL A 115 -5.48 -20.93 -1.85
C VAL A 115 -6.44 -19.77 -1.67
N GLU A 116 -7.66 -20.07 -1.24
CA GLU A 116 -8.63 -19.05 -0.85
C GLU A 116 -8.55 -18.82 0.66
N SER A 117 -8.59 -17.54 1.05
CA SER A 117 -8.57 -17.16 2.45
C SER A 117 -9.95 -17.37 3.07
N PRO A 118 -10.05 -17.84 4.32
CA PRO A 118 -11.31 -17.87 5.06
C PRO A 118 -11.93 -16.46 5.17
N PRO A 119 -13.26 -16.35 5.41
CA PRO A 119 -13.90 -15.07 5.65
C PRO A 119 -13.28 -14.37 6.88
N GLY A 120 -13.13 -13.05 6.81
CA GLY A 120 -12.55 -12.22 7.87
C GLY A 120 -11.06 -12.41 8.15
N ALA A 121 -10.38 -13.33 7.45
CA ALA A 121 -8.99 -13.68 7.77
C ALA A 121 -7.98 -12.62 7.30
N GLN A 122 -8.16 -12.06 6.10
CA GLN A 122 -7.10 -11.22 5.51
C GLN A 122 -7.64 -10.10 4.63
N THR A 123 -7.03 -8.92 4.81
CA THR A 123 -7.02 -7.84 3.82
C THR A 123 -5.66 -7.77 3.13
N GLN A 124 -5.64 -7.21 1.93
CA GLN A 124 -4.43 -6.83 1.21
C GLN A 124 -4.52 -5.35 0.85
N SER A 125 -3.45 -4.60 1.08
CA SER A 125 -3.41 -3.16 0.84
C SER A 125 -2.29 -2.77 -0.12
N ASP A 126 -2.56 -1.78 -0.97
CA ASP A 126 -1.59 -1.23 -1.92
C ASP A 126 -1.93 0.20 -2.32
N TRP A 127 -0.93 0.92 -2.85
CA TRP A 127 -1.08 2.25 -3.40
C TRP A 127 -1.05 2.25 -4.93
N GLY A 128 -1.86 3.11 -5.53
CA GLY A 128 -1.81 3.46 -6.94
C GLY A 128 -1.56 4.94 -7.11
N GLU A 129 -0.60 5.35 -7.94
CA GLU A 129 -0.36 6.74 -8.32
C GLU A 129 -1.21 7.11 -9.54
N PHE A 130 -1.87 8.28 -9.47
CA PHE A 130 -2.70 8.85 -10.51
C PHE A 130 -2.26 10.28 -10.77
N ARG A 131 -1.71 10.51 -11.96
CA ARG A 131 -1.20 11.82 -12.38
C ARG A 131 -2.29 12.58 -13.12
N ARG A 132 -2.25 13.91 -13.01
CA ARG A 132 -3.12 14.82 -13.75
C ARG A 132 -4.62 14.59 -13.49
N VAL A 133 -4.99 14.45 -12.23
CA VAL A 133 -6.40 14.39 -11.79
C VAL A 133 -6.91 15.81 -11.58
N ASP A 134 -8.00 16.15 -12.23
CA ASP A 134 -8.64 17.48 -12.12
C ASP A 134 -9.66 17.47 -10.97
N LEU A 135 -9.30 18.15 -9.89
CA LEU A 135 -10.17 18.35 -8.72
C LEU A 135 -10.91 19.71 -8.75
N GLY A 136 -10.79 20.46 -9.84
CA GLY A 136 -11.30 21.81 -9.90
C GLY A 136 -10.46 22.83 -9.12
N ASP A 137 -9.28 22.43 -8.64
CA ASP A 137 -8.36 23.33 -7.94
C ASP A 137 -7.84 24.42 -8.88
N PRO A 138 -7.64 25.67 -8.38
CA PRO A 138 -7.12 26.80 -9.19
C PRO A 138 -5.75 26.51 -9.81
N ASP A 139 -4.93 25.71 -9.13
CA ASP A 139 -3.58 25.34 -9.56
C ASP A 139 -3.57 24.25 -10.65
N GLY A 140 -4.76 23.79 -11.09
CA GLY A 140 -4.94 22.79 -12.13
C GLY A 140 -4.79 21.34 -11.66
N PRO A 141 -4.66 20.40 -12.62
CA PRO A 141 -4.62 18.97 -12.33
C PRO A 141 -3.42 18.56 -11.47
N THR A 142 -3.67 17.77 -10.44
CA THR A 142 -2.69 17.34 -9.42
C THR A 142 -2.42 15.83 -9.49
N THR A 143 -1.35 15.40 -8.82
CA THR A 143 -1.07 13.97 -8.59
C THR A 143 -1.75 13.52 -7.30
N LEU A 144 -2.51 12.43 -7.39
CA LEU A 144 -3.18 11.80 -6.26
C LEU A 144 -2.75 10.35 -6.11
N TYR A 145 -2.96 9.84 -4.92
CA TYR A 145 -2.69 8.46 -4.56
C TYR A 145 -4.00 7.78 -4.15
N ALA A 146 -4.30 6.64 -4.78
CA ALA A 146 -5.40 5.80 -4.38
C ALA A 146 -4.89 4.66 -3.50
N PHE A 147 -5.29 4.64 -2.26
CA PHE A 147 -5.10 3.50 -1.37
C PHE A 147 -6.20 2.49 -1.63
N VAL A 148 -5.81 1.27 -1.95
CA VAL A 148 -6.73 0.16 -2.26
C VAL A 148 -6.56 -0.93 -1.22
N MET A 149 -7.62 -1.22 -0.48
CA MET A 149 -7.69 -2.33 0.47
C MET A 149 -8.74 -3.33 0.02
N VAL A 150 -8.38 -4.61 -0.03
CA VAL A 150 -9.24 -5.68 -0.54
C VAL A 150 -9.37 -6.80 0.47
N LEU A 151 -10.59 -7.19 0.81
CA LEU A 151 -10.87 -8.42 1.55
C LEU A 151 -10.49 -9.65 0.70
N SER A 152 -9.66 -10.52 1.24
CA SER A 152 -9.12 -11.65 0.50
C SER A 152 -10.15 -12.74 0.21
N HIS A 153 -11.25 -12.82 0.94
CA HIS A 153 -12.34 -13.77 0.71
C HIS A 153 -13.37 -13.22 -0.27
N SER A 154 -14.15 -12.23 0.10
CA SER A 154 -15.24 -11.67 -0.73
C SER A 154 -14.78 -10.90 -1.95
N ARG A 155 -13.53 -10.46 -1.99
CA ARG A 155 -12.99 -9.52 -3.00
C ARG A 155 -13.61 -8.12 -2.93
N LYS A 156 -14.30 -7.80 -1.82
CA LYS A 156 -14.75 -6.42 -1.57
C LYS A 156 -13.55 -5.52 -1.43
N GLU A 157 -13.61 -4.39 -2.12
CA GLU A 157 -12.55 -3.40 -2.13
C GLU A 157 -13.03 -2.08 -1.52
N ALA A 158 -12.13 -1.42 -0.82
CA ALA A 158 -12.23 -0.03 -0.41
C ALA A 158 -11.12 0.74 -1.13
N VAL A 159 -11.48 1.85 -1.76
CA VAL A 159 -10.55 2.77 -2.42
C VAL A 159 -10.63 4.11 -1.72
N VAL A 160 -9.50 4.61 -1.24
CA VAL A 160 -9.45 5.88 -0.51
C VAL A 160 -8.40 6.79 -1.16
N TRP A 161 -8.81 8.00 -1.51
CA TRP A 161 -7.93 8.97 -2.15
C TRP A 161 -7.14 9.79 -1.14
N SER A 162 -5.90 10.10 -1.50
CA SER A 162 -4.99 10.92 -0.69
C SER A 162 -4.11 11.80 -1.57
N ARG A 163 -3.75 13.00 -1.04
CA ARG A 163 -2.75 13.88 -1.64
C ARG A 163 -1.31 13.49 -1.28
N SER A 164 -1.12 12.67 -0.27
CA SER A 164 0.19 12.19 0.21
C SER A 164 0.17 10.72 0.58
N MET A 165 1.35 10.12 0.71
CA MET A 165 1.58 8.76 1.21
C MET A 165 2.42 8.76 2.50
N ASP A 166 2.42 9.87 3.26
CA ASP A 166 3.11 9.97 4.53
C ASP A 166 2.45 9.12 5.63
N GLN A 167 3.02 9.11 6.82
CA GLN A 167 2.54 8.27 7.92
C GLN A 167 1.14 8.67 8.41
N LEU A 168 0.83 9.97 8.42
CA LEU A 168 -0.50 10.46 8.79
C LEU A 168 -1.55 10.02 7.77
N ALA A 169 -1.23 10.18 6.48
CA ALA A 169 -2.09 9.71 5.40
C ALA A 169 -2.29 8.19 5.46
N TRP A 170 -1.22 7.42 5.76
CA TRP A 170 -1.28 5.97 5.88
C TRP A 170 -2.31 5.52 6.92
N HIS A 171 -2.31 6.10 8.12
CA HIS A 171 -3.29 5.76 9.15
C HIS A 171 -4.70 6.25 8.78
N ARG A 172 -4.82 7.47 8.22
CA ARG A 172 -6.10 8.01 7.79
C ARG A 172 -6.78 7.15 6.74
N VAL A 173 -6.05 6.73 5.71
CA VAL A 173 -6.64 5.91 4.64
C VAL A 173 -7.00 4.51 5.11
N HIS A 174 -6.29 3.95 6.08
CA HIS A 174 -6.67 2.69 6.73
C HIS A 174 -7.97 2.83 7.50
N ASN A 175 -8.13 3.89 8.32
CA ASN A 175 -9.38 4.17 9.03
C ASN A 175 -10.56 4.23 8.07
N GLU A 176 -10.42 4.98 6.98
CA GLU A 176 -11.44 5.16 5.96
C GLU A 176 -11.73 3.86 5.18
N ALA A 177 -10.71 3.05 4.93
CA ALA A 177 -10.87 1.77 4.26
C ALA A 177 -11.63 0.76 5.15
N TYR A 178 -11.27 0.66 6.42
CA TYR A 178 -11.95 -0.23 7.36
C TYR A 178 -13.42 0.17 7.58
N ARG A 179 -13.74 1.49 7.60
CA ARG A 179 -15.14 1.96 7.63
C ARG A 179 -15.92 1.44 6.41
N ARG A 180 -15.34 1.52 5.21
CA ARG A 180 -15.96 1.06 3.95
C ARG A 180 -16.10 -0.45 3.88
N LEU A 181 -15.20 -1.19 4.50
CA LEU A 181 -15.27 -2.65 4.60
C LEU A 181 -16.23 -3.14 5.70
N GLY A 182 -16.58 -2.26 6.65
CA GLY A 182 -17.49 -2.58 7.75
C GLY A 182 -16.85 -3.35 8.91
N GLY A 183 -15.51 -3.34 9.01
CA GLY A 183 -14.77 -4.05 10.07
C GLY A 183 -13.32 -4.31 9.71
N VAL A 184 -12.61 -5.00 10.60
CA VAL A 184 -11.18 -5.26 10.53
C VAL A 184 -10.92 -6.76 10.37
N ALA A 185 -10.19 -7.15 9.33
CA ALA A 185 -9.74 -8.54 9.16
C ALA A 185 -8.59 -8.87 10.13
N ALA A 186 -8.38 -10.15 10.43
CA ALA A 186 -7.36 -10.58 11.37
C ALA A 186 -5.93 -10.20 10.94
N VAL A 187 -5.67 -10.16 9.64
CA VAL A 187 -4.35 -9.85 9.05
C VAL A 187 -4.50 -8.82 7.96
N ASN A 188 -3.62 -7.80 7.93
CA ASN A 188 -3.45 -6.94 6.78
C ASN A 188 -2.11 -7.22 6.09
N ARG A 189 -2.15 -7.69 4.85
CA ARG A 189 -0.97 -7.90 4.01
C ARG A 189 -0.63 -6.63 3.27
N ILE A 190 0.61 -6.15 3.43
CA ILE A 190 1.12 -4.91 2.84
C ILE A 190 2.37 -5.17 2.01
N ASP A 191 2.68 -4.25 1.10
CA ASP A 191 3.97 -4.20 0.43
C ASP A 191 5.05 -3.58 1.34
N ASN A 192 6.32 -3.69 0.92
CA ASN A 192 7.48 -3.15 1.64
C ASN A 192 7.57 -1.61 1.53
N LEU A 193 6.52 -0.90 1.88
CA LEU A 193 6.49 0.56 1.96
C LEU A 193 7.10 1.04 3.28
N LYS A 194 7.89 2.12 3.26
CA LYS A 194 8.53 2.68 4.47
C LYS A 194 7.55 3.05 5.59
N THR A 195 6.35 3.44 5.25
CA THR A 195 5.26 3.72 6.21
C THR A 195 4.76 2.45 6.93
N GLY A 196 4.92 1.29 6.32
CA GLY A 196 4.55 0.00 6.90
C GLY A 196 5.75 -0.80 7.41
N ILE A 197 6.87 -0.79 6.67
CA ILE A 197 8.07 -1.59 6.94
C ILE A 197 9.28 -0.66 7.09
N ALA A 198 9.88 -0.67 8.28
CA ALA A 198 11.05 0.17 8.59
C ALA A 198 12.35 -0.40 7.98
N ARG A 199 12.52 -1.73 7.98
CA ARG A 199 13.70 -2.43 7.47
C ARG A 199 13.38 -3.86 7.10
N GLY A 200 14.01 -4.38 6.04
CA GLY A 200 13.83 -5.77 5.61
C GLY A 200 12.54 -6.02 4.84
N CYS A 201 12.14 -7.29 4.73
CA CYS A 201 10.97 -7.73 3.98
C CYS A 201 10.51 -9.11 4.44
N GLY A 202 9.26 -9.47 4.09
CA GLY A 202 8.67 -10.77 4.43
C GLY A 202 8.64 -11.01 5.94
N ALA A 203 8.79 -12.27 6.35
CA ALA A 203 8.77 -12.69 7.75
C ALA A 203 9.89 -12.04 8.62
N TRP A 204 10.93 -11.52 8.00
CA TRP A 204 12.06 -10.85 8.66
C TRP A 204 11.98 -9.31 8.57
N GLY A 205 10.90 -8.78 8.01
CA GLY A 205 10.66 -7.34 7.93
C GLY A 205 10.40 -6.74 9.31
N VAL A 206 11.14 -5.68 9.65
CA VAL A 206 10.87 -4.88 10.85
C VAL A 206 9.74 -3.91 10.52
N ILE A 207 8.58 -4.12 11.12
CA ILE A 207 7.41 -3.26 10.94
C ILE A 207 7.72 -1.86 11.49
N ASN A 208 7.28 -0.83 10.78
CA ASN A 208 7.36 0.54 11.26
C ASN A 208 6.64 0.66 12.61
N GLU A 209 7.28 1.30 13.60
CA GLU A 209 6.77 1.34 14.98
C GLU A 209 5.39 2.00 15.07
N GLN A 210 5.19 3.10 14.35
CA GLN A 210 3.90 3.79 14.31
C GLN A 210 2.81 2.88 13.76
N TYR A 211 3.13 2.14 12.70
CA TYR A 211 2.18 1.21 12.10
C TYR A 211 1.93 -0.03 12.98
N ARG A 212 2.94 -0.51 13.71
CA ARG A 212 2.80 -1.59 14.68
C ARG A 212 1.84 -1.22 15.80
N VAL A 213 2.01 -0.01 16.34
CA VAL A 213 1.11 0.54 17.37
C VAL A 213 -0.30 0.73 16.83
N TYR A 214 -0.43 1.29 15.62
CA TYR A 214 -1.73 1.43 14.95
C TYR A 214 -2.42 0.07 14.77
N ALA A 215 -1.70 -0.94 14.28
CA ALA A 215 -2.23 -2.28 14.06
C ALA A 215 -2.70 -2.94 15.36
N ARG A 216 -1.94 -2.76 16.46
CA ARG A 216 -2.34 -3.23 17.80
C ARG A 216 -3.63 -2.55 18.25
N THR A 217 -3.75 -1.23 18.09
CA THR A 217 -4.96 -0.46 18.46
C THR A 217 -6.17 -0.92 17.65
N MET A 218 -6.00 -1.17 16.36
CA MET A 218 -7.05 -1.66 15.47
C MET A 218 -7.32 -3.17 15.61
N GLY A 219 -6.42 -3.90 16.24
CA GLY A 219 -6.55 -5.33 16.50
C GLY A 219 -6.28 -6.24 15.32
N PHE A 220 -5.35 -5.92 14.42
CA PHE A 220 -4.92 -6.79 13.33
C PHE A 220 -3.42 -7.06 13.35
N HIS A 221 -3.01 -8.15 12.68
CA HIS A 221 -1.60 -8.46 12.47
C HIS A 221 -1.13 -7.92 11.11
N VAL A 222 0.09 -7.41 11.07
CA VAL A 222 0.72 -6.95 9.83
C VAL A 222 1.49 -8.10 9.21
N ASP A 223 1.23 -8.38 7.92
CA ASP A 223 1.93 -9.38 7.11
C ASP A 223 2.63 -8.66 5.94
N ALA A 224 3.96 -8.63 5.98
CA ALA A 224 4.77 -8.01 4.94
C ALA A 224 5.02 -9.00 3.80
N CYS A 225 4.78 -8.58 2.54
CA CYS A 225 5.11 -9.39 1.38
C CYS A 225 6.62 -9.64 1.27
N GLU A 226 7.00 -10.82 0.78
CA GLU A 226 8.37 -11.09 0.38
C GLU A 226 8.73 -10.26 -0.86
N VAL A 227 10.01 -9.85 -0.94
CA VAL A 227 10.51 -9.14 -2.12
C VAL A 227 10.41 -10.05 -3.34
N ARG A 228 9.82 -9.54 -4.42
CA ARG A 228 9.67 -10.23 -5.70
C ARG A 228 8.78 -11.48 -5.67
N ALA A 229 7.82 -11.55 -4.77
CA ALA A 229 6.78 -12.60 -4.72
C ALA A 229 5.41 -12.06 -5.16
N PRO A 230 5.21 -11.72 -6.46
CA PRO A 230 3.98 -11.11 -6.97
C PRO A 230 2.76 -12.02 -6.77
N GLU A 231 2.96 -13.33 -6.67
CA GLU A 231 1.90 -14.30 -6.38
C GLU A 231 1.26 -14.09 -5.01
N GLN A 232 1.99 -13.54 -4.03
CA GLN A 232 1.46 -13.26 -2.69
C GLN A 232 0.50 -12.07 -2.69
N LYS A 233 0.62 -11.15 -3.67
CA LYS A 233 -0.14 -9.90 -3.74
C LYS A 233 -1.14 -9.81 -4.91
N GLY A 234 -1.26 -10.87 -5.69
CA GLY A 234 -2.02 -10.86 -6.95
C GLY A 234 -3.51 -10.46 -6.85
N LYS A 235 -4.08 -10.42 -5.63
CA LYS A 235 -5.45 -9.95 -5.40
C LYS A 235 -5.54 -8.42 -5.43
N THR A 236 -4.55 -7.72 -4.84
CA THR A 236 -4.51 -6.25 -4.77
C THR A 236 -3.96 -5.63 -6.05
N GLU A 237 -2.90 -6.20 -6.63
CA GLU A 237 -2.32 -5.69 -7.88
C GLU A 237 -3.35 -5.61 -9.02
N ARG A 238 -4.21 -6.63 -9.13
CA ARG A 238 -5.33 -6.60 -10.09
C ARG A 238 -6.31 -5.47 -9.78
N ARG A 239 -6.56 -5.14 -8.49
CA ARG A 239 -7.50 -4.09 -8.10
C ARG A 239 -6.93 -2.71 -8.29
N VAL A 240 -5.64 -2.51 -7.99
CA VAL A 240 -4.93 -1.28 -8.37
C VAL A 240 -4.92 -1.12 -9.89
N GLY A 241 -4.71 -2.19 -10.64
CA GLY A 241 -4.87 -2.22 -12.10
C GLY A 241 -6.28 -1.84 -12.57
N ASP A 242 -7.31 -2.40 -11.93
CA ASP A 242 -8.72 -2.05 -12.21
C ASP A 242 -9.03 -0.58 -11.83
N CYS A 243 -8.40 -0.05 -10.77
CA CYS A 243 -8.50 1.37 -10.41
C CYS A 243 -7.80 2.27 -11.44
N LYS A 244 -6.64 1.88 -11.95
CA LYS A 244 -5.95 2.59 -13.04
C LYS A 244 -6.76 2.62 -14.34
N GLY A 245 -7.68 1.69 -14.52
CA GLY A 245 -8.67 1.67 -15.61
C GLY A 245 -9.91 2.55 -15.33
N LEU A 246 -10.00 3.21 -14.16
CA LEU A 246 -10.98 4.28 -13.95
C LEU A 246 -10.59 5.46 -14.83
N ASP A 247 -11.56 5.97 -15.59
CA ASP A 247 -11.41 7.17 -16.40
C ASP A 247 -11.42 8.43 -15.51
N VAL A 248 -10.47 8.48 -14.58
CA VAL A 248 -10.31 9.62 -13.64
C VAL A 248 -9.63 10.80 -14.34
N GLN A 249 -8.74 10.51 -15.31
CA GLN A 249 -7.93 11.54 -15.98
C GLN A 249 -8.72 12.38 -16.98
N GLY A 250 -9.86 11.89 -17.45
CA GLY A 250 -10.72 12.63 -18.40
C GLY A 250 -11.87 13.38 -17.73
N ARG A 251 -11.95 13.40 -16.39
CA ARG A 251 -13.05 13.97 -15.63
C ARG A 251 -12.58 15.08 -14.70
N ARG A 252 -13.44 16.06 -14.50
CA ARG A 252 -13.31 17.08 -13.47
C ARG A 252 -14.19 16.72 -12.29
N PHE A 253 -13.65 16.83 -11.09
CA PHE A 253 -14.33 16.55 -9.83
C PHE A 253 -14.45 17.81 -8.98
N ASP A 254 -15.45 17.84 -8.12
CA ASP A 254 -15.60 18.90 -7.11
C ASP A 254 -14.77 18.49 -5.87
N GLY A 255 -13.49 18.76 -5.94
CA GLY A 255 -12.53 18.44 -4.90
C GLY A 255 -12.30 16.94 -4.69
N LEU A 256 -11.53 16.64 -3.63
CA LEU A 256 -11.21 15.24 -3.24
C LEU A 256 -12.47 14.49 -2.77
N ALA A 257 -13.42 15.18 -2.14
CA ALA A 257 -14.65 14.60 -1.65
C ALA A 257 -15.56 14.16 -2.80
N GLY A 258 -15.69 14.97 -3.87
CA GLY A 258 -16.43 14.61 -5.07
C GLY A 258 -15.84 13.39 -5.78
N LEU A 259 -14.51 13.34 -5.93
CA LEU A 259 -13.80 12.18 -6.47
C LEU A 259 -14.04 10.92 -5.60
N GLN A 260 -13.99 11.05 -4.27
CA GLN A 260 -14.22 9.95 -3.35
C GLN A 260 -15.65 9.39 -3.48
N SER A 261 -16.65 10.26 -3.46
CA SER A 261 -18.07 9.88 -3.58
C SER A 261 -18.34 9.17 -4.91
N TRP A 262 -17.80 9.70 -6.01
CA TRP A 262 -17.91 9.07 -7.32
C TRP A 262 -17.25 7.69 -7.34
N THR A 263 -16.07 7.56 -6.74
CA THR A 263 -15.35 6.27 -6.64
C THR A 263 -16.14 5.26 -5.82
N ASP A 264 -16.69 5.66 -4.67
CA ASP A 264 -17.46 4.79 -3.80
C ASP A 264 -18.72 4.27 -4.53
N ALA A 265 -19.41 5.13 -5.30
CA ALA A 265 -20.56 4.73 -6.13
C ALA A 265 -20.17 3.74 -7.24
N ASP A 266 -19.08 3.99 -7.98
CA ASP A 266 -18.58 3.06 -9.00
C ASP A 266 -18.21 1.70 -8.38
N ARG A 267 -17.52 1.69 -7.24
CA ARG A 267 -17.14 0.45 -6.55
C ARG A 267 -18.36 -0.33 -6.05
N ALA A 268 -19.40 0.35 -5.60
CA ALA A 268 -20.66 -0.30 -5.19
C ALA A 268 -21.35 -1.00 -6.37
N VAL A 269 -21.48 -0.32 -7.51
CA VAL A 269 -22.04 -0.89 -8.74
C VAL A 269 -21.22 -2.10 -9.22
N ARG A 270 -19.89 -1.98 -9.22
CA ARG A 270 -19.02 -3.10 -9.62
C ARG A 270 -19.10 -4.29 -8.67
N ALA A 271 -19.26 -4.06 -7.37
CA ALA A 271 -19.42 -5.15 -6.40
C ALA A 271 -20.66 -6.00 -6.65
N ILE A 272 -21.74 -5.39 -7.14
CA ILE A 272 -22.97 -6.12 -7.54
C ILE A 272 -22.75 -6.94 -8.81
N LYS A 273 -22.07 -6.36 -9.82
CA LYS A 273 -21.88 -6.98 -11.14
C LYS A 273 -20.82 -8.07 -11.17
N ARG A 274 -19.82 -8.00 -10.29
CA ARG A 274 -18.68 -8.91 -10.30
C ARG A 274 -18.93 -10.14 -9.48
N THR A 275 -18.57 -11.31 -10.03
CA THR A 275 -18.61 -12.59 -9.32
C THR A 275 -17.36 -12.75 -8.43
N CYS A 276 -17.58 -13.13 -7.18
CA CYS A 276 -16.52 -13.55 -6.26
C CYS A 276 -16.05 -14.97 -6.61
N PRO A 277 -14.76 -15.17 -6.93
CA PRO A 277 -14.26 -16.49 -7.31
C PRO A 277 -14.27 -17.52 -6.19
N ALA A 278 -14.33 -17.08 -4.92
CA ALA A 278 -14.33 -17.99 -3.77
C ALA A 278 -15.73 -18.58 -3.50
N THR A 279 -16.79 -17.81 -3.75
CA THR A 279 -18.16 -18.18 -3.39
C THR A 279 -19.06 -18.47 -4.60
N GLY A 280 -18.71 -17.96 -5.80
CA GLY A 280 -19.56 -17.99 -6.98
C GLY A 280 -20.69 -16.94 -6.97
N LEU A 281 -20.90 -16.24 -5.86
CA LEU A 281 -21.88 -15.17 -5.71
C LEU A 281 -21.32 -13.82 -6.18
N SER A 282 -22.15 -12.77 -6.20
CA SER A 282 -21.64 -11.42 -6.39
C SER A 282 -20.68 -11.03 -5.26
N VAL A 283 -19.75 -10.10 -5.53
CA VAL A 283 -18.83 -9.56 -4.50
C VAL A 283 -19.64 -8.90 -3.38
N ALA A 284 -20.72 -8.22 -3.69
CA ALA A 284 -21.60 -7.60 -2.70
C ALA A 284 -22.23 -8.65 -1.77
N ALA A 285 -22.83 -9.72 -2.31
CA ALA A 285 -23.43 -10.80 -1.51
C ALA A 285 -22.37 -11.54 -0.67
N SER A 286 -21.21 -11.80 -1.26
CA SER A 286 -20.08 -12.44 -0.56
C SER A 286 -19.56 -11.58 0.59
N TRP A 287 -19.57 -10.25 0.44
CA TRP A 287 -19.16 -9.31 1.49
C TRP A 287 -20.17 -9.28 2.63
N GLU A 288 -21.47 -9.23 2.34
CA GLU A 288 -22.49 -9.31 3.39
C GLU A 288 -22.34 -10.59 4.23
N ALA A 289 -22.04 -11.72 3.59
CA ALA A 289 -21.77 -12.98 4.28
C ALA A 289 -20.45 -12.98 5.06
N GLU A 290 -19.44 -12.16 4.65
CA GLU A 290 -18.14 -12.05 5.33
C GLU A 290 -18.16 -11.10 6.53
N LYS A 291 -19.02 -10.06 6.52
CA LYS A 291 -19.07 -9.04 7.61
C LYS A 291 -19.11 -9.60 9.03
N PRO A 292 -19.91 -10.64 9.35
CA PRO A 292 -19.94 -11.20 10.70
C PRO A 292 -18.60 -11.77 11.20
N PHE A 293 -17.69 -12.07 10.30
CA PHE A 293 -16.35 -12.60 10.60
C PHE A 293 -15.29 -11.51 10.74
N LEU A 294 -15.63 -10.27 10.42
CA LEU A 294 -14.75 -9.13 10.64
C LEU A 294 -14.83 -8.70 12.12
N ARG A 295 -13.69 -8.31 12.67
CA ARG A 295 -13.68 -7.67 13.99
C ARG A 295 -14.41 -6.33 13.90
N PRO A 296 -15.30 -5.99 14.84
CA PRO A 296 -15.95 -4.70 14.85
C PRO A 296 -14.92 -3.56 14.93
N LEU A 297 -15.26 -2.43 14.36
CA LEU A 297 -14.45 -1.22 14.51
C LEU A 297 -14.42 -0.79 15.97
N PRO A 298 -13.29 -0.27 16.47
CA PRO A 298 -13.27 0.43 17.76
C PRO A 298 -14.32 1.55 17.76
N GLU A 299 -14.91 1.83 18.92
CA GLU A 299 -15.86 2.93 19.07
C GLU A 299 -15.27 4.26 18.58
N TRP A 300 -14.01 4.49 18.89
CA TRP A 300 -13.21 5.62 18.41
C TRP A 300 -12.02 5.10 17.60
N LEU A 301 -12.00 5.41 16.30
CA LEU A 301 -10.83 5.12 15.48
C LEU A 301 -9.66 6.00 15.92
N PRO A 302 -8.42 5.42 15.97
CA PRO A 302 -7.25 6.17 16.38
C PRO A 302 -7.03 7.37 15.45
N GLU A 303 -6.80 8.55 16.05
CA GLU A 303 -6.36 9.71 15.26
C GLU A 303 -5.03 9.36 14.58
N PRO A 304 -4.83 9.71 13.30
CA PRO A 304 -3.57 9.47 12.61
C PRO A 304 -2.38 10.12 13.34
N PHE A 305 -1.30 9.38 13.52
CA PHE A 305 -0.07 9.87 14.16
C PHE A 305 1.16 9.47 13.35
N ASP A 306 2.17 10.33 13.39
CA ASP A 306 3.44 10.15 12.67
C ASP A 306 4.62 9.84 13.60
N LEU A 307 4.45 10.06 14.89
CA LEU A 307 5.44 9.77 15.90
C LEU A 307 4.78 9.07 17.08
N VAL A 308 5.43 8.04 17.61
CA VAL A 308 5.00 7.34 18.80
C VAL A 308 6.20 7.03 19.69
N ARG A 309 6.02 7.18 20.98
CA ARG A 309 7.06 6.88 21.97
C ARG A 309 6.41 6.33 23.25
N THR A 310 6.93 5.23 23.76
CA THR A 310 6.66 4.79 25.13
C THR A 310 7.59 5.54 26.08
N ALA A 311 7.05 6.15 27.13
CA ALA A 311 7.82 6.93 28.08
C ALA A 311 7.25 6.76 29.50
N PRO A 312 8.14 6.77 30.54
CA PRO A 312 7.69 6.75 31.92
C PRO A 312 7.10 8.09 32.31
N VAL A 313 6.02 8.05 33.12
CA VAL A 313 5.46 9.24 33.75
C VAL A 313 6.31 9.57 34.98
N HIS A 314 6.87 10.77 34.98
CA HIS A 314 7.71 11.27 36.09
C HIS A 314 6.91 11.51 37.37
N LYS A 315 7.62 11.74 38.51
CA LYS A 315 7.02 11.98 39.81
C LYS A 315 6.18 13.25 39.90
N ASP A 316 6.42 14.19 38.98
CA ASP A 316 5.64 15.43 38.83
C ASP A 316 4.42 15.25 37.94
N CYS A 317 4.06 13.98 37.63
CA CYS A 317 2.95 13.60 36.77
C CYS A 317 3.10 14.16 35.36
N THR A 318 4.31 14.25 34.84
CA THR A 318 4.57 14.68 33.44
C THR A 318 5.28 13.60 32.63
N VAL A 319 5.13 13.71 31.31
CA VAL A 319 5.86 12.91 30.34
C VAL A 319 6.54 13.84 29.31
N HIS A 320 7.75 13.50 28.89
CA HIS A 320 8.51 14.28 27.91
C HIS A 320 8.26 13.79 26.49
N PHE A 321 7.91 14.74 25.60
CA PHE A 321 7.73 14.46 24.18
C PHE A 321 8.07 15.70 23.34
N GLU A 322 8.85 15.55 22.27
CA GLU A 322 9.28 16.63 21.35
C GLU A 322 9.80 17.89 22.07
N GLY A 323 10.61 17.69 23.12
CA GLY A 323 11.22 18.79 23.89
C GLY A 323 10.28 19.54 24.84
N ARG A 324 9.11 18.98 25.11
CA ARG A 324 8.10 19.51 26.02
C ARG A 324 7.69 18.48 27.07
N SER A 325 7.16 18.94 28.19
CA SER A 325 6.56 18.13 29.25
C SER A 325 5.04 18.32 29.23
N TYR A 326 4.32 17.23 29.27
CA TYR A 326 2.86 17.21 29.25
C TYR A 326 2.34 16.53 30.52
N ALA A 327 1.35 17.12 31.18
CA ALA A 327 0.72 16.52 32.34
C ALA A 327 -0.02 15.23 31.98
N VAL A 328 0.00 14.29 32.91
CA VAL A 328 -0.65 12.98 32.81
C VAL A 328 -1.41 12.75 34.11
N PRO A 329 -2.59 12.13 34.12
CA PRO A 329 -3.30 11.83 35.39
C PRO A 329 -2.38 11.18 36.42
N PHE A 330 -2.38 11.71 37.63
CA PHE A 330 -1.47 11.32 38.73
C PHE A 330 -1.48 9.82 39.04
N THR A 331 -2.58 9.14 38.72
CA THR A 331 -2.73 7.69 38.83
C THR A 331 -1.78 6.88 37.97
N TYR A 332 -1.18 7.52 36.97
CA TYR A 332 -0.17 6.93 36.07
C TYR A 332 1.27 7.26 36.50
N SER A 333 1.49 8.03 37.57
CA SER A 333 2.84 8.35 38.03
C SER A 333 3.67 7.09 38.26
N GLY A 334 4.89 7.05 37.70
CA GLY A 334 5.78 5.88 37.77
C GLY A 334 5.41 4.72 36.82
N ARG A 335 4.35 4.85 36.01
CA ARG A 335 3.99 3.89 34.97
C ARG A 335 4.48 4.36 33.62
N GLU A 336 4.47 3.44 32.65
CA GLU A 336 4.71 3.78 31.26
C GLU A 336 3.41 4.17 30.55
N VAL A 337 3.47 5.19 29.72
CA VAL A 337 2.41 5.62 28.83
C VAL A 337 2.92 5.70 27.41
N GLU A 338 2.01 5.60 26.45
CA GLU A 338 2.30 5.80 25.04
C GLU A 338 1.93 7.22 24.64
N VAL A 339 2.88 7.95 24.06
CA VAL A 339 2.69 9.32 23.58
C VAL A 339 2.68 9.31 22.06
N ARG A 340 1.58 9.81 21.47
CA ARG A 340 1.35 9.87 20.02
C ARG A 340 1.39 11.32 19.55
N GLY A 341 2.22 11.63 18.57
CA GLY A 341 2.22 12.89 17.83
C GLY A 341 1.23 12.80 16.68
N CYS A 342 0.05 13.41 16.80
CA CYS A 342 -0.93 13.57 15.74
C CYS A 342 -0.68 14.88 14.97
N SER A 343 -1.41 15.15 13.90
CA SER A 343 -1.21 16.35 13.08
C SER A 343 -1.22 17.66 13.87
N GLY A 344 -2.19 17.84 14.76
CA GLY A 344 -2.32 19.05 15.59
C GLY A 344 -2.30 18.80 17.08
N ARG A 345 -2.17 17.56 17.53
CA ARG A 345 -2.31 17.17 18.93
C ARG A 345 -1.23 16.18 19.37
N VAL A 346 -0.93 16.18 20.66
CA VAL A 346 -0.22 15.11 21.33
C VAL A 346 -1.24 14.36 22.17
N GLN A 347 -1.38 13.07 21.92
CA GLN A 347 -2.24 12.19 22.72
C GLN A 347 -1.39 11.33 23.64
N ILE A 348 -1.78 11.25 24.91
CA ILE A 348 -1.21 10.35 25.89
C ILE A 348 -2.20 9.21 26.08
N VAL A 349 -1.74 7.99 25.88
CA VAL A 349 -2.57 6.80 25.72
C VAL A 349 -2.11 5.73 26.70
N ASP A 350 -3.05 5.04 27.33
CA ASP A 350 -2.74 3.85 28.10
C ASP A 350 -2.31 2.71 27.16
N PRO A 351 -1.10 2.17 27.29
CA PRO A 351 -0.59 1.13 26.39
C PRO A 351 -1.33 -0.20 26.49
N GLN A 352 -2.08 -0.44 27.58
CA GLN A 352 -2.81 -1.69 27.80
C GLN A 352 -4.21 -1.66 27.20
N THR A 353 -4.93 -0.55 27.43
CA THR A 353 -6.33 -0.40 27.00
C THR A 353 -6.48 0.36 25.68
N ALA A 354 -5.42 1.01 25.22
CA ALA A 354 -5.42 1.96 24.10
C ALA A 354 -6.35 3.18 24.31
N ALA A 355 -6.81 3.42 25.53
CA ALA A 355 -7.64 4.57 25.88
C ALA A 355 -6.79 5.85 25.85
N VAL A 356 -7.32 6.91 25.25
CA VAL A 356 -6.72 8.25 25.30
C VAL A 356 -6.97 8.83 26.71
N LEU A 357 -5.91 9.06 27.45
CA LEU A 357 -5.95 9.61 28.81
C LEU A 357 -6.15 11.13 28.77
N VAL A 358 -5.33 11.81 27.98
CA VAL A 358 -5.34 13.27 27.80
C VAL A 358 -4.85 13.61 26.39
N SER A 359 -5.23 14.81 25.93
CA SER A 359 -4.82 15.32 24.61
C SER A 359 -4.48 16.80 24.72
N TYR A 360 -3.34 17.20 24.15
CA TYR A 360 -2.81 18.55 24.19
C TYR A 360 -2.49 19.06 22.78
N PRO A 361 -2.42 20.40 22.54
CA PRO A 361 -1.90 20.94 21.28
C PRO A 361 -0.44 20.54 21.05
N ARG A 362 -0.09 20.03 19.85
CA ARG A 362 1.27 19.57 19.54
C ARG A 362 2.28 20.70 19.41
N HIS A 363 1.90 21.80 18.80
CA HIS A 363 2.82 22.90 18.48
C HIS A 363 2.65 24.11 19.40
N THR A 364 2.39 23.85 20.71
CA THR A 364 2.33 24.92 21.69
C THR A 364 3.70 25.58 21.90
N ARG A 365 3.71 26.86 22.31
CA ARG A 365 4.91 27.59 22.73
C ARG A 365 5.37 27.23 24.13
N GLU A 366 4.49 26.69 24.93
CA GLU A 366 4.76 26.27 26.32
C GLU A 366 5.69 25.08 26.35
N ARG A 367 6.70 25.13 27.22
CA ARG A 367 7.61 23.99 27.44
C ARG A 367 7.03 22.97 28.42
N ILE A 368 6.17 23.39 29.30
CA ILE A 368 5.50 22.57 30.29
C ILE A 368 4.01 22.87 30.17
N VAL A 369 3.24 21.86 29.77
CA VAL A 369 1.79 21.95 29.59
C VAL A 369 1.14 21.25 30.78
N ILE A 370 0.56 22.00 31.68
CA ILE A 370 -0.08 21.52 32.92
C ILE A 370 -1.59 21.62 32.75
N ASP A 371 -2.26 20.50 32.97
CA ASP A 371 -3.72 20.47 33.13
C ASP A 371 -4.03 20.15 34.60
N PRO A 372 -4.64 21.08 35.35
CA PRO A 372 -4.99 20.86 36.76
C PRO A 372 -5.85 19.60 36.98
N ALA A 373 -6.71 19.26 35.99
CA ALA A 373 -7.55 18.06 36.06
C ALA A 373 -6.74 16.76 36.20
N CYS A 374 -5.48 16.74 35.77
CA CYS A 374 -4.59 15.59 35.94
C CYS A 374 -4.23 15.28 37.38
N TYR A 375 -4.43 16.21 38.31
CA TYR A 375 -4.13 16.06 39.74
C TYR A 375 -5.39 15.88 40.60
N GLU A 376 -6.56 15.87 39.96
CA GLU A 376 -7.86 15.77 40.65
C GLU A 376 -8.48 14.38 40.43
N GLY A 377 -9.33 13.95 41.39
CA GLY A 377 -10.05 12.68 41.32
C GLY A 377 -9.97 11.84 42.59
N PRO A 378 -10.43 10.60 42.56
CA PRO A 378 -10.29 9.66 43.67
C PRO A 378 -8.82 9.47 44.03
N GLY A 379 -8.43 9.78 45.24
CA GLY A 379 -7.05 9.70 45.72
C GLY A 379 -6.22 10.99 45.59
N THR A 380 -6.81 12.12 45.21
CA THR A 380 -6.12 13.43 45.14
C THR A 380 -5.35 13.78 46.43
N ALA A 381 -5.81 13.32 47.58
CA ALA A 381 -5.09 13.47 48.87
C ALA A 381 -3.69 12.82 48.88
N GLN A 382 -3.40 11.90 47.98
CA GLN A 382 -2.07 11.27 47.81
C GLN A 382 -1.11 12.15 46.98
N VAL A 383 -1.62 13.16 46.27
CA VAL A 383 -0.80 14.10 45.54
C VAL A 383 -0.15 15.05 46.53
N LEU A 384 1.16 14.96 46.66
CA LEU A 384 1.89 15.85 47.56
C LEU A 384 1.74 17.29 47.06
N PRO A 385 1.34 18.22 47.94
CA PRO A 385 1.34 19.64 47.59
C PRO A 385 2.77 20.07 47.24
N PRO A 386 2.96 21.07 46.38
CA PRO A 386 4.28 21.59 46.08
C PRO A 386 4.96 21.99 47.38
N LYS A 387 6.23 21.61 47.54
CA LYS A 387 6.99 21.96 48.75
C LYS A 387 6.90 23.46 48.97
N PRO A 388 6.65 23.92 50.21
CA PRO A 388 6.62 25.34 50.46
C PRO A 388 7.92 25.99 49.98
N LEU A 389 7.83 26.98 49.14
CA LEU A 389 8.98 27.73 48.70
C LEU A 389 9.57 28.46 49.91
N GLY A 390 10.89 28.45 50.05
CA GLY A 390 11.59 29.26 51.03
C GLY A 390 11.33 30.76 50.81
N ARG A 391 11.71 31.63 51.75
CA ARG A 391 11.45 33.08 51.62
C ARG A 391 11.87 33.65 50.28
N MET A 392 13.03 33.29 49.78
CA MET A 392 13.55 33.73 48.47
C MET A 392 12.62 33.29 47.33
N ALA A 393 12.24 32.05 47.31
CA ALA A 393 11.42 31.52 46.22
C ALA A 393 9.99 32.05 46.24
N ARG A 394 9.40 32.34 47.40
CA ARG A 394 8.12 33.05 47.49
C ARG A 394 8.21 34.45 46.93
N LYS A 395 9.30 35.16 47.24
CA LYS A 395 9.55 36.51 46.75
C LYS A 395 9.75 36.51 45.21
N LEU A 396 10.41 35.50 44.68
CA LEU A 396 10.56 35.32 43.23
C LEU A 396 9.25 35.03 42.52
N GLN A 397 8.33 34.31 43.16
CA GLN A 397 6.95 34.11 42.64
C GLN A 397 6.15 35.40 42.61
N GLU A 398 6.20 36.18 43.69
CA GLU A 398 5.57 37.52 43.74
C GLU A 398 6.12 38.41 42.64
N ILE A 399 7.43 38.40 42.46
CA ILE A 399 8.13 39.16 41.41
C ILE A 399 7.74 38.68 40.00
N ALA A 400 7.67 37.34 39.80
CA ALA A 400 7.28 36.77 38.51
C ALA A 400 5.81 37.03 38.12
N SER A 401 4.96 37.29 39.09
CA SER A 401 3.56 37.64 38.87
C SER A 401 3.36 39.13 38.47
N LEU A 402 4.41 39.96 38.63
CA LEU A 402 4.36 41.36 38.20
C LEU A 402 4.42 41.44 36.66
N PRO A 403 3.63 42.32 36.02
CA PRO A 403 3.72 42.58 34.60
C PRO A 403 5.16 42.97 34.20
N VAL A 404 5.67 42.37 33.12
CA VAL A 404 7.05 42.61 32.65
C VAL A 404 7.36 44.09 32.40
N GLU A 405 6.34 44.84 31.95
CA GLU A 405 6.43 46.26 31.63
C GLU A 405 6.63 47.17 32.88
N ARG A 406 6.39 46.64 34.08
CA ARG A 406 6.48 47.37 35.33
C ARG A 406 7.56 46.86 36.31
N ARG A 407 8.56 46.13 35.84
CA ARG A 407 9.66 45.73 36.70
C ARG A 407 10.57 46.93 36.97
N PRO A 408 10.51 47.61 38.12
CA PRO A 408 11.38 48.72 38.40
C PRO A 408 12.81 48.25 38.56
N VAL A 409 13.78 49.12 38.27
CA VAL A 409 15.22 48.81 38.43
C VAL A 409 15.53 48.45 39.88
N ASP A 410 14.74 48.91 40.83
CA ASP A 410 14.82 48.62 42.28
C ASP A 410 14.48 47.16 42.64
N LEU A 411 14.04 46.35 41.69
CA LEU A 411 13.79 44.92 41.90
C LEU A 411 15.03 44.19 42.43
N TYR A 412 16.19 44.57 41.95
CA TYR A 412 17.47 43.99 42.40
C TYR A 412 17.85 44.46 43.79
N ALA A 413 17.47 45.67 44.19
CA ALA A 413 17.64 46.20 45.54
C ALA A 413 16.75 45.45 46.53
N ALA A 414 15.50 45.19 46.17
CA ALA A 414 14.58 44.38 46.97
C ALA A 414 15.03 42.91 47.14
N LEU A 415 15.65 42.32 46.12
CA LEU A 415 16.29 40.99 46.19
C LEU A 415 17.50 41.00 47.12
N ALA A 416 18.31 42.04 47.12
CA ALA A 416 19.51 42.16 47.97
C ALA A 416 19.13 42.35 49.49
N GLU A 417 18.02 43.00 49.79
CA GLU A 417 17.47 43.12 51.16
C GLU A 417 16.94 41.80 51.69
N VAL A 418 16.40 40.91 50.84
CA VAL A 418 15.92 39.59 51.24
C VAL A 418 17.05 38.59 51.43
N ALA A 419 18.22 38.84 50.86
CA ALA A 419 19.42 37.98 50.98
C ALA A 419 20.28 38.31 52.19
N ARG A 420 19.98 39.39 52.92
CA ARG A 420 20.52 39.71 54.24
C ARG A 420 19.59 39.15 55.33
#